data_384aaf8b470d438a114e95a8934a6264
#
_entry.id   384aaf8b470d438a114e95a8934a6264
#
_cell.length_a   1.000
_cell.length_b   1.000
_cell.length_c   1.000
_cell.angle_alpha   90.00
_cell.angle_beta   90.00
_cell.angle_gamma   90.00
#
_symmetry.space_group_name_H-M   'P 1'
#
loop_
_entity.id
_entity.type
_entity.pdbx_description
1 polymer ?
#
loop_
_entity_poly.entity_id
_entity_poly.type
_entity_poly.pdbx_seq_one_letter_code
_entity_poly.pdbx_strand_id
1 'polypeptide(L)'
;MIAKCGVKLDYSKSGITSHVSSSVTGGDFDFNDISDTFLTLAALSPLLKTPLSIHGISHTRKQETDRVSGMVNQLKKIVDHVEESDDSIRIVPDGDFFKKAINKPIEIETYEDHRFAMSFAILGSFDLLGNNQPWLRIIDPMCCTKTFPNFFKTLDFCRTKVENGQ
;
A
#
# COMPACT_ATOMS: atom_id res chain seq x y z
N MET A 1 9.05 -3.42 -11.63
CA MET A 1 7.62 -3.47 -11.29
C MET A 1 7.00 -2.07 -11.38
N ILE A 2 7.39 -1.12 -10.53
CA ILE A 2 6.85 0.25 -10.48
C ILE A 2 6.86 0.97 -11.85
N ALA A 3 7.89 0.76 -12.66
CA ALA A 3 7.96 1.32 -14.01
C ALA A 3 6.80 0.89 -14.93
N LYS A 4 6.28 -0.34 -14.74
CA LYS A 4 5.11 -0.83 -15.49
C LYS A 4 3.81 -0.14 -15.07
N CYS A 5 3.80 0.50 -13.88
CA CYS A 5 2.66 1.29 -13.41
C CYS A 5 2.72 2.76 -13.87
N GLY A 6 3.67 3.15 -14.71
CA GLY A 6 3.79 4.51 -15.22
C GLY A 6 4.74 5.41 -14.42
N VAL A 7 5.57 4.83 -13.54
CA VAL A 7 6.59 5.57 -12.78
C VAL A 7 7.96 5.37 -13.42
N LYS A 8 8.59 6.45 -13.88
CA LYS A 8 9.98 6.40 -14.36
C LYS A 8 10.93 6.58 -13.18
N LEU A 9 11.96 5.74 -13.11
CA LEU A 9 13.01 5.79 -12.10
C LEU A 9 14.36 6.09 -12.75
N ASP A 10 15.01 7.15 -12.32
CA ASP A 10 16.37 7.49 -12.69
C ASP A 10 17.32 7.16 -11.52
N TYR A 11 18.31 6.32 -11.79
CA TYR A 11 19.30 5.88 -10.80
C TYR A 11 20.59 6.67 -10.95
N SER A 12 21.11 7.17 -9.84
CA SER A 12 22.40 7.88 -9.77
C SER A 12 23.23 7.36 -8.59
N LYS A 13 24.50 7.78 -8.52
CA LYS A 13 25.34 7.45 -7.34
C LYS A 13 24.84 8.11 -6.05
N SER A 14 24.09 9.19 -6.15
CA SER A 14 23.54 9.95 -5.00
C SER A 14 22.15 9.50 -4.57
N GLY A 15 21.46 8.66 -5.36
CA GLY A 15 20.10 8.19 -5.01
C GLY A 15 19.26 7.80 -6.21
N ILE A 16 17.96 7.65 -5.96
CA ILE A 16 16.94 7.31 -6.93
C ILE A 16 15.96 8.49 -7.04
N THR A 17 15.71 8.95 -8.25
CA THR A 17 14.69 9.96 -8.52
C THR A 17 13.50 9.30 -9.22
N SER A 18 12.30 9.52 -8.71
CA SER A 18 11.06 9.05 -9.31
C SER A 18 10.35 10.18 -10.06
N HIS A 19 9.87 9.86 -11.26
CA HIS A 19 9.05 10.76 -12.06
C HIS A 19 7.72 10.06 -12.32
N VAL A 20 6.65 10.68 -11.89
CA VAL A 20 5.29 10.15 -12.12
C VAL A 20 4.73 10.80 -13.38
N SER A 21 4.21 9.98 -14.30
CA SER A 21 3.39 10.47 -15.40
C SER A 21 2.04 10.99 -14.88
N SER A 22 1.24 11.58 -15.75
CA SER A 22 -0.08 12.14 -15.40
C SER A 22 -1.06 11.14 -14.78
N SER A 23 -0.78 9.83 -14.86
CA SER A 23 -1.58 8.79 -14.23
C SER A 23 -0.75 7.56 -13.91
N VAL A 24 -1.00 6.97 -12.75
CA VAL A 24 -0.46 5.66 -12.36
C VAL A 24 -1.53 4.61 -12.62
N THR A 25 -1.17 3.56 -13.36
CA THR A 25 -2.11 2.51 -13.78
C THR A 25 -1.81 1.18 -13.10
N GLY A 26 -2.84 0.37 -12.92
CA GLY A 26 -2.69 -1.03 -12.56
C GLY A 26 -2.19 -1.88 -13.74
N GLY A 27 -2.40 -3.17 -13.64
CA GLY A 27 -1.99 -4.15 -14.64
C GLY A 27 -2.01 -5.56 -14.06
N ASP A 28 -1.40 -6.48 -14.77
CA ASP A 28 -1.25 -7.88 -14.34
C ASP A 28 0.22 -8.17 -14.07
N PHE A 29 0.53 -8.61 -12.83
CA PHE A 29 1.91 -8.72 -12.35
C PHE A 29 2.16 -10.06 -11.65
N ASP A 30 3.22 -10.74 -12.07
CA ASP A 30 3.79 -11.88 -11.38
C ASP A 30 4.71 -11.40 -10.25
N PHE A 31 4.41 -11.83 -9.01
CA PHE A 31 5.17 -11.49 -7.81
C PHE A 31 5.94 -12.67 -7.21
N ASN A 32 6.02 -13.81 -7.91
CA ASN A 32 6.65 -15.01 -7.38
C ASN A 32 8.07 -14.76 -6.81
N ASP A 33 8.89 -14.00 -7.55
CA ASP A 33 10.28 -13.73 -7.14
C ASP A 33 10.42 -12.60 -6.10
N ILE A 34 9.37 -11.81 -5.89
CA ILE A 34 9.36 -10.64 -5.00
C ILE A 34 8.10 -10.58 -4.13
N SER A 35 7.56 -11.74 -3.79
CA SER A 35 6.25 -11.90 -3.15
C SER A 35 6.07 -11.08 -1.87
N ASP A 36 7.12 -10.88 -1.10
CA ASP A 36 7.10 -10.06 0.10
C ASP A 36 6.69 -8.60 -0.13
N THR A 37 6.81 -8.11 -1.36
CA THR A 37 6.52 -6.72 -1.71
C THR A 37 5.12 -6.53 -2.31
N PHE A 38 4.36 -7.61 -2.56
CA PHE A 38 3.02 -7.50 -3.14
C PHE A 38 2.08 -6.68 -2.25
N LEU A 39 2.22 -6.78 -0.92
CA LEU A 39 1.38 -6.06 0.03
C LEU A 39 1.46 -4.54 -0.18
N THR A 40 2.65 -4.02 -0.49
CA THR A 40 2.82 -2.59 -0.74
C THR A 40 2.07 -2.14 -2.00
N LEU A 41 2.23 -2.88 -3.12
CA LEU A 41 1.52 -2.54 -4.35
C LEU A 41 0.01 -2.72 -4.20
N ALA A 42 -0.44 -3.80 -3.56
CA ALA A 42 -1.84 -4.04 -3.28
C ALA A 42 -2.46 -2.93 -2.40
N ALA A 43 -1.78 -2.53 -1.32
CA ALA A 43 -2.25 -1.44 -0.46
C ALA A 43 -2.39 -0.11 -1.21
N LEU A 44 -1.49 0.18 -2.18
CA LEU A 44 -1.54 1.41 -2.99
C LEU A 44 -2.55 1.34 -4.14
N SER A 45 -3.15 0.18 -4.40
CA SER A 45 -4.09 -0.01 -5.52
C SER A 45 -5.26 0.97 -5.56
N PRO A 46 -5.81 1.48 -4.45
CA PRO A 46 -6.88 2.48 -4.50
C PRO A 46 -6.50 3.77 -5.24
N LEU A 47 -5.21 4.08 -5.32
CA LEU A 47 -4.68 5.27 -6.01
C LEU A 47 -4.51 5.06 -7.54
N LEU A 48 -4.65 3.83 -8.02
CA LEU A 48 -4.46 3.50 -9.43
C LEU A 48 -5.68 3.89 -10.27
N LYS A 49 -5.48 4.09 -11.57
CA LYS A 49 -6.56 4.43 -12.51
C LYS A 49 -7.25 3.21 -13.13
N THR A 50 -6.61 2.06 -13.10
CA THR A 50 -7.11 0.82 -13.72
C THR A 50 -6.94 -0.37 -12.77
N PRO A 51 -7.67 -1.47 -12.98
CA PRO A 51 -7.56 -2.65 -12.13
C PRO A 51 -6.13 -3.18 -12.00
N LEU A 52 -5.83 -3.73 -10.83
CA LEU A 52 -4.59 -4.41 -10.48
C LEU A 52 -4.86 -5.88 -10.26
N SER A 53 -4.10 -6.74 -10.93
CA SER A 53 -4.04 -8.19 -10.65
C SER A 53 -2.61 -8.55 -10.24
N ILE A 54 -2.47 -9.31 -9.16
CA ILE A 54 -1.20 -9.83 -8.66
C ILE A 54 -1.34 -11.33 -8.51
N HIS A 55 -0.41 -12.09 -9.07
CA HIS A 55 -0.35 -13.55 -8.96
C HIS A 55 1.04 -14.05 -8.57
N GLY A 56 1.22 -15.38 -8.36
CA GLY A 56 2.47 -15.95 -7.87
C GLY A 56 2.68 -15.73 -6.36
N ILE A 57 1.61 -15.62 -5.57
CA ILE A 57 1.67 -15.25 -4.16
C ILE A 57 1.09 -16.32 -3.20
N SER A 58 0.73 -17.51 -3.69
CA SER A 58 0.11 -18.58 -2.88
C SER A 58 0.93 -18.98 -1.64
N HIS A 59 2.26 -19.00 -1.77
CA HIS A 59 3.16 -19.36 -0.66
C HIS A 59 3.13 -18.33 0.49
N THR A 60 2.68 -17.10 0.23
CA THR A 60 2.57 -16.06 1.27
C THR A 60 1.39 -16.29 2.23
N ARG A 61 0.48 -17.22 1.91
CA ARG A 61 -0.61 -17.64 2.79
C ARG A 61 -0.13 -18.41 4.04
N LYS A 62 1.10 -18.94 3.98
CA LYS A 62 1.70 -19.75 5.06
C LYS A 62 2.86 -19.05 5.75
N GLN A 63 2.94 -17.71 5.64
CA GLN A 63 3.98 -16.92 6.29
C GLN A 63 3.53 -16.47 7.70
N GLU A 64 3.81 -15.24 8.12
CA GLU A 64 3.44 -14.72 9.45
C GLU A 64 1.93 -14.74 9.66
N THR A 65 1.17 -14.55 8.58
CA THR A 65 -0.29 -14.68 8.51
C THR A 65 -0.67 -15.15 7.10
N ASP A 66 -1.95 -15.46 6.84
CA ASP A 66 -2.45 -15.56 5.46
C ASP A 66 -2.49 -14.14 4.87
N ARG A 67 -1.38 -13.78 4.21
CA ARG A 67 -1.21 -12.43 3.67
C ARG A 67 -2.19 -12.08 2.57
N VAL A 68 -2.63 -13.06 1.80
CA VAL A 68 -3.60 -12.84 0.70
C VAL A 68 -4.97 -12.51 1.27
N SER A 69 -5.52 -13.40 2.11
CA SER A 69 -6.82 -13.15 2.75
C SER A 69 -6.81 -11.93 3.67
N GLY A 70 -5.72 -11.72 4.41
CA GLY A 70 -5.54 -10.52 5.22
C GLY A 70 -5.62 -9.24 4.38
N MET A 71 -4.92 -9.20 3.24
CA MET A 71 -4.95 -8.04 2.33
C MET A 71 -6.34 -7.79 1.77
N VAL A 72 -7.04 -8.82 1.33
CA VAL A 72 -8.43 -8.73 0.86
C VAL A 72 -9.34 -8.14 1.94
N ASN A 73 -9.23 -8.63 3.18
CA ASN A 73 -10.05 -8.16 4.29
C ASN A 73 -9.82 -6.68 4.61
N GLN A 74 -8.57 -6.20 4.56
CA GLN A 74 -8.28 -4.79 4.81
C GLN A 74 -8.69 -3.91 3.63
N LEU A 75 -8.43 -4.33 2.39
CA LEU A 75 -8.79 -3.56 1.20
C LEU A 75 -10.30 -3.43 1.01
N LYS A 76 -11.11 -4.43 1.37
CA LYS A 76 -12.58 -4.34 1.36
C LYS A 76 -13.14 -3.24 2.25
N LYS A 77 -12.39 -2.77 3.25
CA LYS A 77 -12.76 -1.60 4.05
C LYS A 77 -12.61 -0.29 3.26
N ILE A 78 -11.81 -0.30 2.19
CA ILE A 78 -11.42 0.87 1.40
C ILE A 78 -12.14 0.87 0.05
N VAL A 79 -12.00 -0.22 -0.73
CA VAL A 79 -12.59 -0.37 -2.07
C VAL A 79 -13.64 -1.48 -2.08
N ASP A 80 -14.61 -1.42 -3.01
CA ASP A 80 -15.74 -2.34 -3.03
C ASP A 80 -15.41 -3.67 -3.73
N HIS A 81 -14.53 -3.64 -4.73
CA HIS A 81 -14.24 -4.81 -5.57
C HIS A 81 -12.83 -5.33 -5.34
N VAL A 82 -12.72 -6.30 -4.45
CA VAL A 82 -11.49 -7.06 -4.17
C VAL A 82 -11.82 -8.54 -4.17
N GLU A 83 -11.12 -9.29 -4.99
CA GLU A 83 -11.28 -10.74 -5.16
C GLU A 83 -9.95 -11.44 -4.93
N GLU A 84 -10.00 -12.66 -4.41
CA GLU A 84 -8.82 -13.53 -4.27
C GLU A 84 -9.06 -14.89 -4.90
N SER A 85 -7.98 -15.54 -5.32
CA SER A 85 -7.90 -16.97 -5.58
C SER A 85 -6.81 -17.58 -4.71
N ASP A 86 -6.52 -18.85 -4.87
CA ASP A 86 -5.43 -19.50 -4.11
C ASP A 86 -4.09 -18.80 -4.30
N ASP A 87 -3.81 -18.30 -5.49
CA ASP A 87 -2.51 -17.73 -5.88
C ASP A 87 -2.56 -16.25 -6.30
N SER A 88 -3.70 -15.59 -6.20
CA SER A 88 -3.83 -14.23 -6.73
C SER A 88 -4.77 -13.35 -5.93
N ILE A 89 -4.60 -12.03 -6.13
CA ILE A 89 -5.53 -11.00 -5.71
C ILE A 89 -5.83 -10.07 -6.89
N ARG A 90 -7.10 -9.71 -7.06
CA ARG A 90 -7.56 -8.72 -8.04
C ARG A 90 -8.27 -7.59 -7.31
N ILE A 91 -7.89 -6.35 -7.63
CA ILE A 91 -8.43 -5.14 -7.01
C ILE A 91 -8.89 -4.21 -8.13
N VAL A 92 -10.13 -3.74 -8.04
CA VAL A 92 -10.66 -2.71 -8.94
C VAL A 92 -10.73 -1.40 -8.15
N PRO A 93 -9.94 -0.37 -8.52
CA PRO A 93 -9.96 0.91 -7.85
C PRO A 93 -11.36 1.54 -7.94
N ASP A 94 -11.78 2.12 -6.84
CA ASP A 94 -13.00 2.92 -6.76
C ASP A 94 -12.59 4.37 -6.55
N GLY A 95 -12.93 5.25 -7.50
CA GLY A 95 -12.56 6.67 -7.42
C GLY A 95 -13.18 7.41 -6.23
N ASP A 96 -14.19 6.82 -5.59
CA ASP A 96 -14.92 7.41 -4.47
C ASP A 96 -14.56 6.78 -3.10
N PHE A 97 -13.54 5.92 -3.04
CA PHE A 97 -13.17 5.16 -1.83
C PHE A 97 -12.93 6.06 -0.60
N PHE A 98 -12.42 7.26 -0.79
CA PHE A 98 -12.19 8.22 0.28
C PHE A 98 -13.46 8.63 1.04
N LYS A 99 -14.64 8.48 0.43
CA LYS A 99 -15.93 8.79 1.08
C LYS A 99 -16.17 7.94 2.32
N LYS A 100 -15.62 6.72 2.37
CA LYS A 100 -15.73 5.81 3.52
C LYS A 100 -14.99 6.35 4.76
N ALA A 101 -13.98 7.21 4.57
CA ALA A 101 -13.15 7.76 5.63
C ALA A 101 -13.58 9.17 6.12
N ILE A 102 -14.59 9.78 5.52
CA ILE A 102 -14.99 11.18 5.81
C ILE A 102 -15.36 11.37 7.30
N ASN A 103 -16.06 10.41 7.90
CA ASN A 103 -16.59 10.56 9.26
C ASN A 103 -15.64 10.04 10.34
N LYS A 104 -14.80 9.08 10.03
CA LYS A 104 -13.79 8.52 10.95
C LYS A 104 -12.71 7.79 10.15
N PRO A 105 -11.47 7.73 10.68
CA PRO A 105 -10.43 6.93 10.06
C PRO A 105 -10.83 5.45 9.93
N ILE A 106 -10.45 4.85 8.79
CA ILE A 106 -10.61 3.41 8.56
C ILE A 106 -9.54 2.68 9.36
N GLU A 107 -9.94 1.76 10.22
CA GLU A 107 -9.01 0.98 11.04
C GLU A 107 -8.46 -0.22 10.27
N ILE A 108 -7.13 -0.29 10.19
CA ILE A 108 -6.37 -1.34 9.51
C ILE A 108 -5.75 -2.27 10.55
N GLU A 109 -6.15 -3.52 10.54
CA GLU A 109 -5.54 -4.59 11.33
C GLU A 109 -4.25 -5.07 10.66
N THR A 110 -3.22 -5.27 11.46
CA THR A 110 -1.89 -5.65 10.97
C THR A 110 -1.61 -7.15 11.04
N TYR A 111 -2.43 -7.91 11.78
CA TYR A 111 -2.22 -9.34 12.03
C TYR A 111 -0.82 -9.64 12.61
N GLU A 112 -0.27 -8.71 13.41
CA GLU A 112 1.11 -8.76 13.95
C GLU A 112 2.20 -8.80 12.84
N ASP A 113 1.82 -8.53 11.59
CA ASP A 113 2.72 -8.51 10.44
C ASP A 113 3.10 -7.07 10.08
N HIS A 114 4.39 -6.77 10.23
CA HIS A 114 4.97 -5.45 9.94
C HIS A 114 4.73 -4.98 8.50
N ARG A 115 4.57 -5.91 7.54
CA ARG A 115 4.32 -5.55 6.14
C ARG A 115 2.95 -4.93 5.94
N PHE A 116 1.91 -5.39 6.67
CA PHE A 116 0.61 -4.72 6.68
C PHE A 116 0.74 -3.31 7.24
N ALA A 117 1.34 -3.18 8.42
CA ALA A 117 1.51 -1.88 9.08
C ALA A 117 2.21 -0.87 8.16
N MET A 118 3.35 -1.28 7.56
CA MET A 118 4.13 -0.39 6.70
C MET A 118 3.41 -0.06 5.39
N SER A 119 2.80 -1.03 4.73
CA SER A 119 2.13 -0.83 3.44
C SER A 119 0.94 0.12 3.55
N PHE A 120 0.08 -0.08 4.54
CA PHE A 120 -1.07 0.81 4.76
C PHE A 120 -0.67 2.15 5.39
N ALA A 121 0.43 2.24 6.14
CA ALA A 121 0.94 3.54 6.60
C ALA A 121 1.43 4.40 5.43
N ILE A 122 2.07 3.80 4.42
CA ILE A 122 2.44 4.50 3.19
C ILE A 122 1.18 5.01 2.47
N LEU A 123 0.15 4.16 2.29
CA LEU A 123 -1.12 4.61 1.72
C LEU A 123 -1.73 5.75 2.54
N GLY A 124 -1.77 5.61 3.87
CA GLY A 124 -2.35 6.61 4.79
C GLY A 124 -1.57 7.92 4.86
N SER A 125 -0.35 7.99 4.33
CA SER A 125 0.44 9.23 4.27
C SER A 125 -0.03 10.21 3.18
N PHE A 126 -0.89 9.76 2.25
CA PHE A 126 -1.52 10.63 1.26
C PHE A 126 -2.67 11.39 1.90
N ASP A 127 -2.69 12.72 1.77
CA ASP A 127 -3.82 13.55 2.21
C ASP A 127 -4.97 13.48 1.21
N LEU A 128 -5.71 12.38 1.24
CA LEU A 128 -6.81 12.14 0.31
C LEU A 128 -8.03 13.01 0.59
N LEU A 129 -8.20 13.49 1.81
CA LEU A 129 -9.31 14.36 2.21
C LEU A 129 -9.01 15.84 1.97
N GLY A 130 -7.75 16.20 1.67
CA GLY A 130 -7.32 17.57 1.43
C GLY A 130 -7.43 18.47 2.67
N ASN A 131 -7.45 17.88 3.88
CA ASN A 131 -7.69 18.60 5.13
C ASN A 131 -6.62 18.31 6.20
N ASN A 132 -5.55 17.62 5.84
CA ASN A 132 -4.46 17.18 6.74
C ASN A 132 -4.94 16.33 7.94
N GLN A 133 -6.11 15.70 7.82
CA GLN A 133 -6.60 14.79 8.85
C GLN A 133 -6.30 13.33 8.51
N PRO A 134 -5.99 12.50 9.50
CA PRO A 134 -5.74 11.08 9.27
C PRO A 134 -7.04 10.39 8.81
N TRP A 135 -6.98 9.70 7.70
CA TRP A 135 -8.07 8.91 7.15
C TRP A 135 -7.90 7.39 7.31
N LEU A 136 -6.67 6.94 7.63
CA LEU A 136 -6.36 5.58 8.06
C LEU A 136 -5.80 5.57 9.48
N ARG A 137 -6.10 4.51 10.22
CA ARG A 137 -5.54 4.22 11.54
C ARG A 137 -4.95 2.82 11.54
N ILE A 138 -3.65 2.70 11.78
CA ILE A 138 -2.99 1.40 11.91
C ILE A 138 -3.18 0.88 13.33
N ILE A 139 -3.78 -0.28 13.46
CA ILE A 139 -3.88 -0.99 14.73
C ILE A 139 -2.57 -1.76 14.94
N ASP A 140 -2.02 -1.72 16.14
CA ASP A 140 -0.71 -2.32 16.47
C ASP A 140 0.44 -1.91 15.52
N PRO A 141 0.85 -0.64 15.50
CA PRO A 141 2.01 -0.19 14.72
C PRO A 141 3.32 -0.75 15.27
N MET A 142 3.34 -1.27 16.50
CA MET A 142 4.53 -1.79 17.18
C MET A 142 5.02 -3.11 16.60
N CYS A 143 4.21 -3.83 15.82
CA CYS A 143 4.65 -5.02 15.08
C CYS A 143 5.84 -4.74 14.14
N CYS A 144 6.10 -3.47 13.77
CA CYS A 144 7.26 -3.07 12.98
C CYS A 144 8.59 -3.14 13.73
N THR A 145 8.60 -3.19 15.07
CA THR A 145 9.82 -3.08 15.88
C THR A 145 10.83 -4.18 15.63
N LYS A 146 10.38 -5.38 15.22
CA LYS A 146 11.25 -6.52 14.94
C LYS A 146 12.07 -6.37 13.65
N THR A 147 11.64 -5.52 12.70
CA THR A 147 12.27 -5.40 11.37
C THR A 147 12.72 -3.99 11.05
N PHE A 148 11.91 -2.99 11.36
CA PHE A 148 12.23 -1.58 11.15
C PHE A 148 11.71 -0.73 12.32
N PRO A 149 12.40 -0.71 13.47
CA PRO A 149 11.93 -0.04 14.69
C PRO A 149 11.58 1.44 14.53
N ASN A 150 12.26 2.12 13.61
CA ASN A 150 12.08 3.56 13.36
C ASN A 150 11.17 3.88 12.17
N PHE A 151 10.45 2.89 11.62
CA PHE A 151 9.66 3.09 10.40
C PHE A 151 8.72 4.32 10.49
N PHE A 152 7.88 4.39 11.48
CA PHE A 152 6.90 5.49 11.63
C PHE A 152 7.58 6.85 11.85
N LYS A 153 8.70 6.89 12.59
CA LYS A 153 9.48 8.12 12.75
C LYS A 153 10.09 8.58 11.43
N THR A 154 10.58 7.63 10.63
CA THR A 154 11.15 7.91 9.31
C THR A 154 10.07 8.40 8.35
N LEU A 155 8.90 7.76 8.36
CA LEU A 155 7.76 8.17 7.52
C LEU A 155 7.31 9.59 7.86
N ASP A 156 7.16 9.92 9.15
CA ASP A 156 6.78 11.25 9.62
C ASP A 156 7.83 12.32 9.23
N PHE A 157 9.11 11.99 9.39
CA PHE A 157 10.21 12.86 8.94
C PHE A 157 10.12 13.15 7.43
N CYS A 158 9.90 12.12 6.59
CA CYS A 158 9.76 12.30 5.15
C CYS A 158 8.57 13.20 4.80
N ARG A 159 7.42 12.99 5.45
CA ARG A 159 6.22 13.80 5.26
C ARG A 159 6.48 15.28 5.59
N THR A 160 7.06 15.55 6.75
CA THR A 160 7.38 16.91 7.19
C THR A 160 8.34 17.62 6.24
N LYS A 161 9.30 16.90 5.64
CA LYS A 161 10.23 17.45 4.65
C LYS A 161 9.50 17.87 3.38
N VAL A 162 8.59 17.03 2.88
CA VAL A 162 7.79 17.35 1.67
C VAL A 162 6.88 18.56 1.91
N GLU A 163 6.22 18.64 3.07
CA GLU A 163 5.36 19.78 3.44
C GLU A 163 6.13 21.10 3.51
N ASN A 164 7.40 21.06 3.91
CA ASN A 164 8.28 22.24 4.01
C ASN A 164 9.05 22.54 2.70
N GLY A 165 8.81 21.81 1.61
CA GLY A 165 9.46 22.02 0.31
C GLY A 165 10.96 21.73 0.28
N GLN A 166 11.42 20.81 1.14
CA GLN A 166 12.84 20.42 1.27
C GLN A 166 13.11 19.03 0.66
#